data_3d9dbe13d02459a750781f61165c3434
#
_entry.id   3d9dbe13d02459a750781f61165c3434
#
_cell.length_a   1.000
_cell.length_b   1.000
_cell.length_c   1.000
_cell.angle_alpha   90.00
_cell.angle_beta   90.00
_cell.angle_gamma   90.00
#
_symmetry.space_group_name_H-M   'P 1'
#
loop_
_entity.id
_entity.type
_entity.pdbx_description
1 polymer ?
#
loop_
_entity_poly.entity_id
_entity_poly.type
_entity_poly.pdbx_seq_one_letter_code
_entity_poly.pdbx_strand_id
1 'polypeptide(L)'
;MSELRVASRYAKSLIELAAEKGVLEQVHEDMKLFTSVISQNREFQMLLRNPIVKSDKKLTVLNSVFTGKVQEMTLAFFNIVTRKNIESALEFVATEF
;
A
#
# COMPACT_ATOMS: atom_id res chain seq x y z
N MET A 1 -2.07 17.13 5.79
CA MET A 1 -1.02 17.88 5.08
C MET A 1 0.24 17.07 4.91
N SER A 2 0.91 16.74 6.02
CA SER A 2 2.13 15.94 5.93
C SER A 2 1.88 14.57 5.33
N GLU A 3 0.72 13.97 5.56
CA GLU A 3 0.39 12.66 5.01
C GLU A 3 0.30 12.68 3.48
N LEU A 4 -0.26 13.73 2.91
CA LEU A 4 -0.36 13.86 1.46
C LEU A 4 1.02 14.00 0.83
N ARG A 5 1.91 14.77 1.45
CA ARG A 5 3.27 14.93 0.95
C ARG A 5 4.03 13.63 1.03
N VAL A 6 3.88 12.94 2.15
CA VAL A 6 4.54 11.65 2.34
C VAL A 6 4.02 10.64 1.32
N ALA A 7 2.70 10.58 1.13
CA ALA A 7 2.09 9.67 0.17
C ALA A 7 2.58 9.95 -1.24
N SER A 8 2.63 11.22 -1.65
CA SER A 8 3.12 11.60 -2.97
C SER A 8 4.57 11.19 -3.17
N ARG A 9 5.39 11.40 -2.15
CA ARG A 9 6.80 11.03 -2.20
C ARG A 9 6.98 9.52 -2.36
N TYR A 10 6.23 8.75 -1.59
CA TYR A 10 6.30 7.30 -1.67
C TYR A 10 5.79 6.79 -3.00
N ALA A 11 4.70 7.36 -3.50
CA ALA A 11 4.16 6.98 -4.79
C ALA A 11 5.18 7.22 -5.89
N LYS A 12 5.81 8.38 -5.88
CA LYS A 12 6.84 8.72 -6.86
C LYS A 12 8.02 7.76 -6.79
N SER A 13 8.49 7.47 -5.59
CA SER A 13 9.60 6.54 -5.41
C SER A 13 9.26 5.14 -5.93
N LEU A 14 8.05 4.68 -5.67
CA LEU A 14 7.62 3.37 -6.15
C LEU A 14 7.53 3.35 -7.66
N ILE A 15 6.99 4.40 -8.26
CA ILE A 15 6.87 4.50 -9.72
C ILE A 15 8.26 4.46 -10.36
N GLU A 16 9.20 5.24 -9.84
CA GLU A 16 10.55 5.29 -10.37
C GLU A 16 11.25 3.94 -10.27
N LEU A 17 11.12 3.29 -9.12
CA LEU A 17 11.73 1.99 -8.91
C LEU A 17 11.10 0.93 -9.82
N ALA A 18 9.79 0.94 -9.95
CA ALA A 18 9.09 0.00 -10.82
C ALA A 18 9.48 0.17 -12.28
N ALA A 19 9.61 1.43 -12.72
CA ALA A 19 10.03 1.73 -14.07
C ALA A 19 11.46 1.24 -14.32
N GLU A 20 12.34 1.47 -13.36
CA GLU A 20 13.73 1.03 -13.45
C GLU A 20 13.84 -0.48 -13.58
N LYS A 21 12.99 -1.21 -12.86
CA LYS A 21 13.00 -2.68 -12.90
C LYS A 21 12.13 -3.26 -14.00
N GLY A 22 11.45 -2.43 -14.77
CA GLY A 22 10.63 -2.88 -15.88
C GLY A 22 9.34 -3.56 -15.47
N VAL A 23 8.83 -3.26 -14.29
CA VAL A 23 7.60 -3.87 -13.76
C VAL A 23 6.52 -2.83 -13.45
N LEU A 24 6.59 -1.69 -14.11
CA LEU A 24 5.65 -0.59 -13.84
C LEU A 24 4.20 -1.00 -14.03
N GLU A 25 3.89 -1.70 -15.11
CA GLU A 25 2.53 -2.14 -15.37
C GLU A 25 2.03 -3.12 -14.32
N GLN A 26 2.90 -4.05 -13.91
CA GLN A 26 2.56 -5.03 -12.89
C GLN A 26 2.28 -4.36 -11.56
N VAL A 27 3.10 -3.38 -11.18
CA VAL A 27 2.88 -2.64 -9.93
C VAL A 27 1.60 -1.82 -10.03
N HIS A 28 1.30 -1.25 -11.19
CA HIS A 28 0.06 -0.52 -11.40
C HIS A 28 -1.15 -1.44 -11.20
N GLU A 29 -1.10 -2.65 -11.74
CA GLU A 29 -2.16 -3.63 -11.53
C GLU A 29 -2.29 -4.02 -10.06
N ASP A 30 -1.15 -4.10 -9.36
CA ASP A 30 -1.16 -4.37 -7.92
C ASP A 30 -1.90 -3.28 -7.16
N MET A 31 -1.70 -2.03 -7.55
CA MET A 31 -2.38 -0.90 -6.91
C MET A 31 -3.89 -0.94 -7.19
N LYS A 32 -4.27 -1.35 -8.38
CA LYS A 32 -5.68 -1.53 -8.71
C LYS A 32 -6.31 -2.63 -7.87
N LEU A 33 -5.58 -3.71 -7.67
CA LEU A 33 -6.04 -4.80 -6.81
C LEU A 33 -6.22 -4.30 -5.38
N PHE A 34 -5.25 -3.56 -4.87
CA PHE A 34 -5.33 -2.99 -3.53
C PHE A 34 -6.59 -2.13 -3.39
N THR A 35 -6.81 -1.23 -4.33
CA THR A 35 -7.98 -0.34 -4.31
C THR A 35 -9.28 -1.15 -4.34
N SER A 36 -9.32 -2.18 -5.18
CA SER A 36 -10.49 -3.04 -5.30
C SER A 36 -10.81 -3.75 -3.98
N VAL A 37 -9.77 -4.33 -3.34
CA VAL A 37 -9.96 -5.04 -2.08
C VAL A 37 -10.44 -4.07 -1.00
N ILE A 38 -9.84 -2.89 -0.93
CA ILE A 38 -10.24 -1.89 0.06
C ILE A 38 -11.70 -1.47 -0.15
N SER A 39 -12.09 -1.22 -1.38
CA SER A 39 -13.45 -0.75 -1.65
C SER A 39 -14.51 -1.81 -1.40
N GLN A 40 -14.14 -3.08 -1.51
CA GLN A 40 -15.07 -4.19 -1.32
C GLN A 40 -15.07 -4.75 0.12
N ASN A 41 -14.10 -4.34 0.93
CA ASN A 41 -13.97 -4.87 2.29
C ASN A 41 -13.84 -3.74 3.28
N ARG A 42 -14.98 -3.35 3.83
CA ARG A 42 -15.02 -2.24 4.78
C ARG A 42 -14.24 -2.50 6.06
N GLU A 43 -14.26 -3.75 6.52
CA GLU A 43 -13.53 -4.11 7.73
C GLU A 43 -12.04 -3.92 7.56
N PHE A 44 -11.51 -4.30 6.41
CA PHE A 44 -10.10 -4.13 6.10
C PHE A 44 -9.75 -2.65 6.03
N GLN A 45 -10.60 -1.87 5.37
CA GLN A 45 -10.41 -0.42 5.26
C GLN A 45 -10.36 0.21 6.65
N MET A 46 -11.29 -0.16 7.53
CA MET A 46 -11.33 0.38 8.89
C MET A 46 -10.13 -0.06 9.70
N LEU A 47 -9.67 -1.29 9.51
CA LEU A 47 -8.49 -1.79 10.19
C LEU A 47 -7.27 -0.94 9.84
N LEU A 48 -7.08 -0.65 8.57
CA LEU A 48 -5.93 0.15 8.13
C LEU A 48 -5.99 1.58 8.66
N ARG A 49 -7.18 2.12 8.81
CA ARG A 49 -7.37 3.49 9.29
C ARG A 49 -7.36 3.64 10.79
N ASN A 50 -7.49 2.54 11.51
CA ASN A 50 -7.62 2.59 12.96
C ASN A 50 -6.27 2.83 13.64
N PRO A 51 -6.07 3.99 14.28
CA PRO A 51 -4.78 4.31 14.90
C PRO A 51 -4.50 3.49 16.16
N ILE A 52 -5.52 2.85 16.72
CA ILE A 52 -5.35 2.05 17.93
C ILE A 52 -4.75 0.69 17.61
N VAL A 53 -5.01 0.17 16.42
CA VAL A 53 -4.47 -1.12 15.99
C VAL A 53 -2.97 -0.97 15.71
N LYS A 54 -2.17 -1.87 16.30
CA LYS A 54 -0.73 -1.81 16.13
C LYS A 54 -0.30 -2.23 14.73
N SER A 55 0.84 -1.69 14.29
CA SER A 55 1.40 -1.96 12.98
C SER A 55 1.59 -3.46 12.72
N ASP A 56 2.03 -4.19 13.74
CA ASP A 56 2.25 -5.63 13.61
C ASP A 56 1.00 -6.37 13.15
N LYS A 57 -0.14 -6.00 13.70
CA LYS A 57 -1.40 -6.64 13.33
C LYS A 57 -1.80 -6.25 11.91
N LYS A 58 -1.63 -4.98 11.57
CA LYS A 58 -1.91 -4.50 10.22
C LYS A 58 -1.04 -5.20 9.19
N LEU A 59 0.24 -5.38 9.51
CA LEU A 59 1.18 -6.09 8.64
C LEU A 59 0.74 -7.54 8.43
N THR A 60 0.33 -8.20 9.49
CA THR A 60 -0.12 -9.59 9.40
C THR A 60 -1.30 -9.70 8.43
N VAL A 61 -2.27 -8.80 8.54
CA VAL A 61 -3.43 -8.82 7.67
C VAL A 61 -3.06 -8.50 6.23
N LEU A 62 -2.25 -7.47 6.02
CA LEU A 62 -1.79 -7.08 4.69
C LEU A 62 -1.07 -8.23 3.99
N ASN A 63 -0.14 -8.85 4.70
CA ASN A 63 0.62 -9.95 4.13
C ASN A 63 -0.26 -11.16 3.84
N SER A 64 -1.22 -11.43 4.73
CA SER A 64 -2.16 -12.53 4.53
C SER A 64 -3.00 -12.33 3.26
N VAL A 65 -3.43 -11.10 3.00
CA VAL A 65 -4.29 -10.81 1.85
C VAL A 65 -3.51 -10.76 0.55
N PHE A 66 -2.33 -10.16 0.56
CA PHE A 66 -1.62 -9.83 -0.68
C PHE A 66 -0.43 -10.73 -1.04
N THR A 67 0.06 -11.55 -0.10
CA THR A 67 1.19 -12.44 -0.43
C THR A 67 0.82 -13.35 -1.59
N GLY A 68 1.67 -13.38 -2.60
CA GLY A 68 1.45 -14.19 -3.79
C GLY A 68 0.49 -13.58 -4.80
N LYS A 69 -0.11 -12.43 -4.48
CA LYS A 69 -1.05 -11.75 -5.38
C LYS A 69 -0.49 -10.47 -5.97
N VAL A 70 0.56 -9.94 -5.38
CA VAL A 70 1.22 -8.74 -5.87
C VAL A 70 2.71 -8.99 -6.00
N GLN A 71 3.40 -8.09 -6.70
CA GLN A 71 4.84 -8.16 -6.83
C GLN A 71 5.51 -8.06 -5.46
N GLU A 72 6.67 -8.69 -5.31
CA GLU A 72 7.41 -8.60 -4.05
C GLU A 72 7.73 -7.15 -3.71
N MET A 73 8.05 -6.35 -4.71
CA MET A 73 8.31 -4.93 -4.55
C MET A 73 7.11 -4.21 -3.95
N THR A 74 5.91 -4.52 -4.45
CA THR A 74 4.68 -3.90 -3.96
C THR A 74 4.42 -4.29 -2.51
N LEU A 75 4.60 -5.56 -2.19
CA LEU A 75 4.39 -6.04 -0.83
C LEU A 75 5.38 -5.41 0.13
N ALA A 76 6.66 -5.30 -0.28
CA ALA A 76 7.69 -4.64 0.53
C ALA A 76 7.33 -3.19 0.79
N PHE A 77 6.78 -2.52 -0.22
CA PHE A 77 6.33 -1.14 -0.09
C PHE A 77 5.22 -1.02 0.95
N PHE A 78 4.23 -1.91 0.89
CA PHE A 78 3.15 -1.93 1.87
C PHE A 78 3.69 -2.10 3.29
N ASN A 79 4.67 -2.99 3.45
CA ASN A 79 5.27 -3.26 4.76
C ASN A 79 6.02 -2.04 5.29
N ILE A 80 6.77 -1.35 4.44
CA ILE A 80 7.52 -0.16 4.84
C ILE A 80 6.57 0.93 5.31
N VAL A 81 5.54 1.21 4.54
CA VAL A 81 4.57 2.26 4.86
C VAL A 81 3.86 1.94 6.17
N THR A 82 3.49 0.69 6.37
CA THR A 82 2.80 0.28 7.58
C THR A 82 3.69 0.38 8.82
N ARG A 83 4.96 -0.01 8.69
CA ARG A 83 5.91 0.09 9.80
C ARG A 83 6.15 1.53 10.24
N LYS A 84 6.02 2.46 9.32
CA LYS A 84 6.20 3.88 9.63
C LYS A 84 4.92 4.52 10.15
N ASN A 85 3.88 3.72 10.36
CA ASN A 85 2.58 4.18 10.85
C ASN A 85 1.92 5.21 9.93
N ILE A 86 2.14 5.06 8.64
CA ILE A 86 1.51 5.90 7.64
C ILE A 86 0.68 5.09 6.66
N GLU A 87 0.19 3.95 7.14
CA GLU A 87 -0.61 3.03 6.31
C GLU A 87 -1.91 3.66 5.84
N SER A 88 -2.40 4.70 6.52
CA SER A 88 -3.57 5.43 6.03
C SER A 88 -3.28 6.09 4.69
N ALA A 89 -2.01 6.32 4.37
CA ALA A 89 -1.62 6.90 3.10
C ALA A 89 -1.65 5.89 1.95
N LEU A 90 -1.73 4.59 2.23
CA LEU A 90 -1.74 3.57 1.18
C LEU A 90 -2.87 3.77 0.18
N GLU A 91 -4.06 4.11 0.67
CA GLU A 91 -5.19 4.33 -0.22
C GLU A 91 -4.92 5.51 -1.16
N PHE A 92 -4.31 6.56 -0.63
CA PHE A 92 -3.97 7.73 -1.41
C PHE A 92 -2.89 7.39 -2.44
N VAL A 93 -1.87 6.65 -2.03
CA VAL A 93 -0.80 6.22 -2.92
C VAL A 93 -1.37 5.40 -4.08
N ALA A 94 -2.26 4.47 -3.77
CA ALA A 94 -2.87 3.62 -4.80
C ALA A 94 -3.68 4.44 -5.79
N THR A 95 -4.35 5.47 -5.31
CA THR A 95 -5.14 6.36 -6.16
C THR A 95 -4.24 7.20 -7.06
N GLU A 96 -3.12 7.71 -6.51
CA GLU A 96 -2.19 8.56 -7.26
C GLU A 96 -1.35 7.77 -8.27
N PHE A 97 -1.17 6.49 -8.04
CA PHE A 97 -0.38 5.65 -8.93
C PHE A 97 -1.07 5.47 -10.29
#